data_998c9132aa98ca662b1843aff73c37e2
#
_entry.id   998c9132aa98ca662b1843aff73c37e2
#
_cell.length_a   1.000
_cell.length_b   1.000
_cell.length_c   1.000
_cell.angle_alpha   90.00
_cell.angle_beta   90.00
_cell.angle_gamma   90.00
#
_symmetry.space_group_name_H-M   'P 1'
#
loop_
_entity.id
_entity.type
_entity.pdbx_description
1 polymer ?
#
loop_
_entity_poly.entity_id
_entity_poly.type
_entity_poly.pdbx_seq_one_letter_code
_entity_poly.pdbx_strand_id
1 'polypeptide(L)'
;MVTVDADALSAVLGTVDLRVGIARRVRLSPGGLLPLPPGRITLVYLADGAVHGHPPLGTGCRLDVDRDSQQLTVEDPGHRDRLVAGDAFLLLRGDTFALEADADTALLVVDIELADTASPLPALLPPFLTVTGFDALEPAAAALAENMGVVDAAACPVRQGDPLICRMMATTVLLSVIRAWAANGCAPAGWPSLSKDPFLDRVVDAIHEQPGRDWTVERLAAVGAMSRSAFAERFRLAVGRSPADYVTEVRIDAAKRMLQAGQSVSSVSRELGYASDEGFSRAFRRRTGMTPSSWRASHSLVPA
;
A
#
# COMPACT_ATOMS: atom_id res chain seq x y z
N MET A 1 -6.06 21.59 11.54
CA MET A 1 -4.78 21.00 11.11
C MET A 1 -4.47 19.88 12.08
N VAL A 2 -4.53 18.63 11.63
CA VAL A 2 -4.19 17.46 12.47
C VAL A 2 -2.66 17.40 12.53
N THR A 3 -2.09 17.69 13.70
CA THR A 3 -0.64 17.56 13.89
C THR A 3 -0.30 16.10 14.08
N VAL A 4 0.40 15.53 13.10
CA VAL A 4 1.01 14.20 13.23
C VAL A 4 2.16 14.31 14.22
N ASP A 5 2.21 13.37 15.18
CA ASP A 5 3.31 13.30 16.13
C ASP A 5 4.61 12.88 15.40
N ALA A 6 5.59 13.76 15.40
CA ALA A 6 6.86 13.57 14.67
C ALA A 6 7.64 12.34 15.16
N ASP A 7 7.59 12.04 16.47
CA ASP A 7 8.28 10.89 17.04
C ASP A 7 7.59 9.58 16.65
N ALA A 8 6.26 9.57 16.64
CA ALA A 8 5.49 8.42 16.21
C ALA A 8 5.65 8.16 14.70
N LEU A 9 5.67 9.23 13.88
CA LEU A 9 5.97 9.11 12.45
C LEU A 9 7.37 8.53 12.23
N SER A 10 8.38 9.06 12.92
CA SER A 10 9.76 8.57 12.84
C SER A 10 9.89 7.12 13.27
N ALA A 11 9.17 6.70 14.31
CA ALA A 11 9.15 5.30 14.76
C ALA A 11 8.57 4.38 13.67
N VAL A 12 7.44 4.73 13.06
CA VAL A 12 6.84 3.93 11.98
C VAL A 12 7.73 3.87 10.77
N LEU A 13 8.26 5.01 10.32
CA LEU A 13 9.17 5.04 9.17
C LEU A 13 10.46 4.24 9.43
N GLY A 14 10.93 4.22 10.67
CA GLY A 14 12.12 3.46 11.09
C GLY A 14 11.93 1.94 11.12
N THR A 15 10.70 1.44 11.19
CA THR A 15 10.39 0.00 11.17
C THR A 15 10.24 -0.56 9.75
N VAL A 16 10.28 0.30 8.74
CA VAL A 16 10.06 -0.10 7.35
C VAL A 16 11.32 -0.77 6.80
N ASP A 17 11.32 -2.09 6.73
CA ASP A 17 12.34 -2.85 6.00
C ASP A 17 11.79 -3.27 4.63
N LEU A 18 12.45 -2.77 3.58
CA LEU A 18 12.03 -2.93 2.21
C LEU A 18 13.04 -3.75 1.40
N ARG A 19 12.51 -4.60 0.56
CA ARG A 19 13.23 -5.13 -0.59
C ARG A 19 12.73 -4.40 -1.83
N VAL A 20 13.63 -3.68 -2.48
CA VAL A 20 13.35 -3.09 -3.77
C VAL A 20 13.51 -4.20 -4.81
N GLY A 21 12.44 -4.48 -5.53
CA GLY A 21 12.48 -5.41 -6.66
C GLY A 21 13.13 -4.74 -7.87
N ILE A 22 12.32 -4.36 -8.84
CA ILE A 22 12.81 -3.74 -10.07
C ILE A 22 12.49 -2.25 -10.03
N ALA A 23 13.52 -1.40 -10.13
CA ALA A 23 13.37 0.01 -10.43
C ALA A 23 13.62 0.23 -11.92
N ARG A 24 12.60 0.70 -12.64
CA ARG A 24 12.66 0.86 -14.10
C ARG A 24 12.15 2.23 -14.51
N ARG A 25 12.77 2.80 -15.53
CA ARG A 25 12.23 3.96 -16.23
C ARG A 25 11.38 3.48 -17.39
N VAL A 26 10.17 4.00 -17.43
CA VAL A 26 9.19 3.68 -18.49
C VAL A 26 8.94 4.96 -19.28
N ARG A 27 8.97 4.84 -20.59
CA ARG A 27 8.53 5.90 -21.51
C ARG A 27 7.27 5.43 -22.20
N LEU A 28 6.25 6.27 -22.19
CA LEU A 28 4.98 6.01 -22.84
C LEU A 28 4.73 7.12 -23.86
N SER A 29 4.32 6.72 -25.05
CA SER A 29 3.73 7.63 -26.04
C SER A 29 2.25 7.89 -25.69
N PRO A 30 1.63 8.94 -26.25
CA PRO A 30 0.20 9.22 -26.02
C PRO A 30 -0.67 7.99 -26.29
N GLY A 31 -1.58 7.68 -25.36
CA GLY A 31 -2.41 6.47 -25.38
C GLY A 31 -1.70 5.19 -24.93
N GLY A 32 -0.40 5.26 -24.60
CA GLY A 32 0.34 4.13 -24.04
C GLY A 32 -0.14 3.77 -22.64
N LEU A 33 -0.24 2.46 -22.38
CA LEU A 33 -0.74 1.92 -21.10
C LEU A 33 0.39 1.38 -20.24
N LEU A 34 0.39 1.72 -18.96
CA LEU A 34 1.23 1.12 -17.93
C LEU A 34 0.37 0.27 -16.99
N PRO A 35 0.33 -1.05 -17.17
CA PRO A 35 -0.37 -1.91 -16.22
C PRO A 35 0.40 -2.02 -14.90
N LEU A 36 -0.32 -1.84 -13.80
CA LEU A 36 0.16 -2.04 -12.44
C LEU A 36 -0.46 -3.33 -11.91
N PRO A 37 0.34 -4.38 -11.68
CA PRO A 37 -0.18 -5.68 -11.28
C PRO A 37 -0.74 -5.64 -9.85
N PRO A 38 -1.79 -6.42 -9.56
CA PRO A 38 -2.35 -6.50 -8.23
C PRO A 38 -1.38 -7.19 -7.26
N GLY A 39 -1.52 -6.85 -5.97
CA GLY A 39 -0.81 -7.55 -4.89
C GLY A 39 0.67 -7.17 -4.73
N ARG A 40 1.14 -6.14 -5.45
CA ARG A 40 2.48 -5.56 -5.27
C ARG A 40 2.36 -4.12 -4.80
N ILE A 41 3.31 -3.73 -3.98
CA ILE A 41 3.49 -2.32 -3.65
C ILE A 41 4.27 -1.70 -4.81
N THR A 42 3.68 -0.68 -5.44
CA THR A 42 4.32 -0.02 -6.58
C THR A 42 4.37 1.48 -6.34
N LEU A 43 5.59 2.03 -6.34
CA LEU A 43 5.83 3.47 -6.33
C LEU A 43 6.01 3.94 -7.78
N VAL A 44 5.28 4.99 -8.14
CA VAL A 44 5.40 5.67 -9.43
C VAL A 44 5.73 7.14 -9.18
N TYR A 45 6.72 7.65 -9.89
CA TYR A 45 7.04 9.08 -9.93
C TYR A 45 7.03 9.54 -11.39
N LEU A 46 6.34 10.64 -11.66
CA LEU A 46 6.29 11.24 -12.99
C LEU A 46 7.45 12.22 -13.15
N ALA A 47 8.42 11.86 -13.99
CA ALA A 47 9.54 12.74 -14.30
C ALA A 47 9.19 13.76 -15.40
N ASP A 48 8.30 13.37 -16.34
CA ASP A 48 7.84 14.23 -17.44
C ASP A 48 6.49 13.76 -17.97
N GLY A 49 5.72 14.67 -18.58
CA GLY A 49 4.44 14.38 -19.21
C GLY A 49 3.25 14.32 -18.25
N ALA A 50 2.25 13.54 -18.62
CA ALA A 50 1.03 13.36 -17.84
C ALA A 50 0.38 12.01 -18.11
N VAL A 51 -0.24 11.46 -17.08
CA VAL A 51 -1.02 10.21 -17.16
C VAL A 51 -2.36 10.39 -16.47
N HIS A 52 -3.34 9.59 -16.87
CA HIS A 52 -4.59 9.42 -16.15
C HIS A 52 -4.86 7.94 -15.88
N GLY A 53 -5.75 7.67 -14.93
CA GLY A 53 -6.15 6.31 -14.61
C GLY A 53 -7.30 6.30 -13.62
N HIS A 54 -8.07 5.23 -13.60
CA HIS A 54 -9.10 5.05 -12.60
C HIS A 54 -8.48 4.37 -11.38
N PRO A 55 -8.39 5.06 -10.23
CA PRO A 55 -7.90 4.44 -9.01
C PRO A 55 -8.80 3.26 -8.61
N PRO A 56 -8.25 2.21 -8.00
CA PRO A 56 -9.06 1.10 -7.50
C PRO A 56 -10.11 1.63 -6.52
N LEU A 57 -11.33 1.13 -6.64
CA LEU A 57 -12.44 1.47 -5.73
C LEU A 57 -12.02 1.25 -4.28
N GLY A 58 -11.82 2.33 -3.55
CA GLY A 58 -11.35 2.33 -2.16
C GLY A 58 -11.06 3.74 -1.69
N THR A 59 -10.96 3.92 -0.40
CA THR A 59 -10.60 5.19 0.23
C THR A 59 -9.12 5.52 -0.03
N GLY A 60 -8.82 6.10 -1.16
CA GLY A 60 -7.54 6.75 -1.42
C GLY A 60 -7.52 8.15 -0.82
N CYS A 61 -6.34 8.70 -0.63
CA CYS A 61 -6.16 10.09 -0.26
C CYS A 61 -5.27 10.75 -1.30
N ARG A 62 -5.68 11.92 -1.73
CA ARG A 62 -4.92 12.78 -2.62
C ARG A 62 -4.52 14.04 -1.88
N LEU A 63 -3.24 14.32 -1.86
CA LEU A 63 -2.69 15.59 -1.43
C LEU A 63 -2.39 16.42 -2.66
N ASP A 64 -3.15 17.48 -2.88
CA ASP A 64 -2.89 18.44 -3.94
C ASP A 64 -2.08 19.63 -3.41
N VAL A 65 -0.98 19.90 -4.09
CA VAL A 65 -0.11 21.06 -3.81
C VAL A 65 -0.26 22.05 -4.95
N ASP A 66 -0.78 23.22 -4.64
CA ASP A 66 -0.74 24.33 -5.57
C ASP A 66 0.71 24.86 -5.65
N ARG A 67 1.33 24.70 -6.83
CA ARG A 67 2.75 25.03 -7.05
C ARG A 67 3.05 26.52 -6.94
N ASP A 68 2.06 27.38 -7.18
CA ASP A 68 2.23 28.83 -7.15
C ASP A 68 2.04 29.39 -5.74
N SER A 69 1.05 28.91 -5.00
CA SER A 69 0.73 29.39 -3.65
C SER A 69 1.27 28.51 -2.53
N GLN A 70 1.78 27.31 -2.82
CA GLN A 70 2.14 26.26 -1.86
C GLN A 70 0.99 25.90 -0.91
N GLN A 71 -0.24 26.21 -1.30
CA GLN A 71 -1.42 25.79 -0.54
C GLN A 71 -1.69 24.32 -0.74
N LEU A 72 -1.93 23.66 0.37
CA LEU A 72 -2.21 22.22 0.43
C LEU A 72 -3.72 22.03 0.54
N THR A 73 -4.29 21.24 -0.37
CA THR A 73 -5.67 20.79 -0.29
C THR A 73 -5.71 19.28 -0.26
N VAL A 74 -6.53 18.74 0.65
CA VAL A 74 -6.78 17.30 0.74
C VAL A 74 -8.11 17.05 0.03
N GLU A 75 -8.04 16.36 -1.11
CA GLU A 75 -9.22 16.03 -1.90
C GLU A 75 -9.54 14.54 -1.85
N ASP A 76 -10.84 14.22 -1.93
CA ASP A 76 -11.30 12.85 -2.15
C ASP A 76 -10.93 12.44 -3.60
N PRO A 77 -10.32 11.26 -3.82
CA PRO A 77 -9.74 10.84 -5.11
C PRO A 77 -10.73 10.78 -6.30
N GLY A 78 -12.00 11.09 -6.09
CA GLY A 78 -13.04 11.02 -7.11
C GLY A 78 -13.02 12.11 -8.19
N HIS A 79 -12.15 13.13 -8.16
CA HIS A 79 -12.31 14.32 -9.03
C HIS A 79 -11.16 14.65 -9.99
N ARG A 80 -9.99 14.07 -9.87
CA ARG A 80 -8.91 14.24 -10.87
C ARG A 80 -8.09 12.98 -11.01
N ASP A 81 -8.36 12.21 -12.04
CA ASP A 81 -7.63 10.99 -12.38
C ASP A 81 -6.30 11.27 -13.10
N ARG A 82 -5.86 12.53 -13.14
CA ARG A 82 -4.68 12.97 -13.89
C ARG A 82 -3.52 13.32 -12.96
N LEU A 83 -2.37 12.72 -13.25
CA LEU A 83 -1.07 13.03 -12.65
C LEU A 83 -0.19 13.73 -13.69
N VAL A 84 0.65 14.64 -13.24
CA VAL A 84 1.57 15.41 -14.09
C VAL A 84 3.02 15.29 -13.58
N ALA A 85 3.97 15.77 -14.36
CA ALA A 85 5.38 15.79 -13.96
C ALA A 85 5.55 16.41 -12.56
N GLY A 86 6.38 15.76 -11.72
CA GLY A 86 6.61 16.11 -10.32
C GLY A 86 5.65 15.45 -9.32
N ASP A 87 4.64 14.70 -9.78
CA ASP A 87 3.72 13.98 -8.91
C ASP A 87 4.26 12.58 -8.55
N ALA A 88 3.90 12.11 -7.37
CA ALA A 88 4.21 10.77 -6.90
C ALA A 88 2.92 10.00 -6.54
N PHE A 89 2.92 8.71 -6.86
CA PHE A 89 1.80 7.81 -6.60
C PHE A 89 2.32 6.53 -5.96
N LEU A 90 1.63 6.05 -4.93
CA LEU A 90 1.95 4.80 -4.26
C LEU A 90 0.71 3.89 -4.25
N LEU A 91 0.79 2.76 -4.93
CA LEU A 91 -0.18 1.68 -4.86
C LEU A 91 0.31 0.66 -3.83
N LEU A 92 -0.45 0.45 -2.77
CA LEU A 92 -0.11 -0.49 -1.70
C LEU A 92 -0.88 -1.81 -1.84
N ARG A 93 -2.11 -1.71 -2.31
CA ARG A 93 -3.00 -2.86 -2.49
C ARG A 93 -4.17 -2.46 -3.38
N GLY A 94 -4.70 -3.39 -4.14
CA GLY A 94 -5.84 -3.15 -5.03
C GLY A 94 -5.91 -4.20 -6.13
N ASP A 95 -6.90 -4.03 -6.98
CA ASP A 95 -7.07 -4.80 -8.21
C ASP A 95 -6.10 -4.30 -9.29
N THR A 96 -6.10 -4.97 -10.43
CA THR A 96 -5.32 -4.52 -11.60
C THR A 96 -5.72 -3.10 -11.97
N PHE A 97 -4.73 -2.23 -12.05
CA PHE A 97 -4.87 -0.84 -12.39
C PHE A 97 -3.97 -0.49 -13.57
N ALA A 98 -4.37 0.43 -14.41
CA ALA A 98 -3.55 0.91 -15.51
C ALA A 98 -3.54 2.43 -15.56
N LEU A 99 -2.36 2.98 -15.80
CA LEU A 99 -2.17 4.39 -16.14
C LEU A 99 -2.09 4.51 -17.67
N GLU A 100 -2.79 5.48 -18.23
CA GLU A 100 -2.74 5.83 -19.66
C GLU A 100 -2.07 7.19 -19.82
N ALA A 101 -1.15 7.27 -20.78
CA ALA A 101 -0.40 8.49 -21.04
C ALA A 101 -1.20 9.47 -21.91
N ASP A 102 -1.33 10.72 -21.47
CA ASP A 102 -1.98 11.81 -22.21
C ASP A 102 -1.02 12.43 -23.25
N ALA A 103 0.28 12.33 -23.00
CA ALA A 103 1.35 12.89 -23.81
C ALA A 103 2.56 11.95 -23.74
N ASP A 104 3.64 12.29 -24.43
CA ASP A 104 4.93 11.62 -24.22
C ASP A 104 5.30 11.75 -22.73
N THR A 105 5.45 10.63 -22.06
CA THR A 105 5.56 10.59 -20.60
C THR A 105 6.75 9.74 -20.18
N ALA A 106 7.50 10.23 -19.20
CA ALA A 106 8.59 9.53 -18.56
C ALA A 106 8.26 9.26 -17.09
N LEU A 107 8.31 7.99 -16.69
CA LEU A 107 7.98 7.52 -15.36
C LEU A 107 9.13 6.74 -14.75
N LEU A 108 9.34 6.90 -13.45
CA LEU A 108 10.01 5.91 -12.63
C LEU A 108 8.95 4.99 -12.03
N VAL A 109 9.15 3.70 -12.17
CA VAL A 109 8.31 2.66 -11.55
C VAL A 109 9.19 1.76 -10.69
N VAL A 110 8.86 1.64 -9.42
CA VAL A 110 9.59 0.82 -8.46
C VAL A 110 8.65 -0.21 -7.85
N ASP A 111 8.94 -1.46 -8.10
CA ASP A 111 8.26 -2.58 -7.43
C ASP A 111 8.92 -2.78 -6.05
N ILE A 112 8.11 -2.82 -5.01
CA ILE A 112 8.56 -2.89 -3.63
C ILE A 112 7.97 -4.14 -2.96
N GLU A 113 8.82 -4.86 -2.25
CA GLU A 113 8.42 -5.97 -1.40
C GLU A 113 8.77 -5.60 0.05
N LEU A 114 7.85 -5.85 0.96
CA LEU A 114 8.16 -5.75 2.38
C LEU A 114 9.02 -6.94 2.78
N ALA A 115 10.15 -6.68 3.40
CA ALA A 115 11.05 -7.74 3.87
C ALA A 115 10.40 -8.55 5.00
N ASP A 116 9.62 -7.89 5.84
CA ASP A 116 8.78 -8.50 6.86
C ASP A 116 7.31 -8.48 6.41
N THR A 117 6.74 -9.67 6.24
CA THR A 117 5.31 -9.83 5.93
C THR A 117 4.40 -9.42 7.09
N ALA A 118 4.94 -9.26 8.28
CA ALA A 118 4.25 -8.75 9.47
C ALA A 118 4.29 -7.22 9.57
N SER A 119 4.91 -6.51 8.62
CA SER A 119 4.95 -5.04 8.65
C SER A 119 3.55 -4.45 8.72
N PRO A 120 3.25 -3.59 9.69
CA PRO A 120 1.95 -2.94 9.82
C PRO A 120 1.70 -1.88 8.73
N LEU A 121 2.72 -1.51 7.98
CA LEU A 121 2.67 -0.39 7.03
C LEU A 121 1.49 -0.47 6.04
N PRO A 122 1.19 -1.60 5.38
CA PRO A 122 0.05 -1.65 4.47
C PRO A 122 -1.31 -1.51 5.17
N ALA A 123 -1.38 -1.82 6.47
CA ALA A 123 -2.60 -1.65 7.25
C ALA A 123 -2.79 -0.20 7.71
N LEU A 124 -1.70 0.53 7.87
CA LEU A 124 -1.69 1.93 8.30
C LEU A 124 -1.96 2.91 7.17
N LEU A 125 -1.74 2.50 5.92
CA LEU A 125 -1.87 3.36 4.74
C LEU A 125 -3.13 3.01 3.93
N PRO A 126 -3.70 3.98 3.20
CA PRO A 126 -4.79 3.70 2.26
C PRO A 126 -4.31 2.77 1.14
N PRO A 127 -5.23 2.11 0.40
CA PRO A 127 -4.87 1.21 -0.71
C PRO A 127 -3.99 1.86 -1.76
N PHE A 128 -4.18 3.14 -2.00
CA PHE A 128 -3.32 3.98 -2.81
C PHE A 128 -3.22 5.37 -2.19
N LEU A 129 -2.16 6.08 -2.47
CA LEU A 129 -2.00 7.48 -2.13
C LEU A 129 -1.31 8.23 -3.26
N THR A 130 -1.70 9.48 -3.44
CA THR A 130 -1.14 10.38 -4.44
C THR A 130 -0.66 11.65 -3.74
N VAL A 131 0.52 12.10 -4.11
CA VAL A 131 1.08 13.38 -3.68
C VAL A 131 1.38 14.17 -4.95
N THR A 132 0.57 15.17 -5.23
CA THR A 132 0.83 16.10 -6.34
C THR A 132 1.82 17.17 -5.91
N GLY A 133 2.64 17.63 -6.85
CA GLY A 133 3.74 18.57 -6.53
C GLY A 133 4.74 18.00 -5.53
N PHE A 134 4.97 16.69 -5.55
CA PHE A 134 5.94 16.02 -4.69
C PHE A 134 7.36 16.61 -4.85
N ASP A 135 7.70 17.02 -6.06
CA ASP A 135 8.95 17.74 -6.37
C ASP A 135 9.11 19.04 -5.58
N ALA A 136 8.03 19.77 -5.37
CA ALA A 136 8.04 21.00 -4.57
C ALA A 136 8.08 20.73 -3.05
N LEU A 137 7.37 19.67 -2.59
CA LEU A 137 7.33 19.29 -1.18
C LEU A 137 8.61 18.62 -0.70
N GLU A 138 9.17 17.75 -1.53
CA GLU A 138 10.28 16.86 -1.20
C GLU A 138 11.37 16.88 -2.29
N PRO A 139 11.99 18.05 -2.56
CA PRO A 139 12.87 18.22 -3.73
C PRO A 139 14.07 17.27 -3.72
N ALA A 140 14.62 16.94 -2.54
CA ALA A 140 15.72 15.99 -2.45
C ALA A 140 15.31 14.56 -2.83
N ALA A 141 14.11 14.13 -2.44
CA ALA A 141 13.60 12.82 -2.79
C ALA A 141 13.17 12.75 -4.26
N ALA A 142 12.60 13.81 -4.80
CA ALA A 142 12.31 13.94 -6.23
C ALA A 142 13.56 13.84 -7.08
N ALA A 143 14.63 14.55 -6.71
CA ALA A 143 15.93 14.46 -7.39
C ALA A 143 16.52 13.03 -7.35
N LEU A 144 16.33 12.28 -6.24
CA LEU A 144 16.69 10.87 -6.19
C LEU A 144 15.85 10.05 -7.17
N ALA A 145 14.53 10.26 -7.23
CA ALA A 145 13.64 9.57 -8.16
C ALA A 145 14.02 9.85 -9.63
N GLU A 146 14.37 11.10 -9.95
CA GLU A 146 14.83 11.48 -11.30
C GLU A 146 16.14 10.81 -11.71
N ASN A 147 16.98 10.45 -10.77
CA ASN A 147 18.28 9.82 -11.05
C ASN A 147 18.29 8.30 -10.83
N MET A 148 17.16 7.70 -10.43
CA MET A 148 17.02 6.27 -10.17
C MET A 148 16.38 5.55 -11.36
N GLY A 149 16.68 4.27 -11.49
CA GLY A 149 16.09 3.38 -12.50
C GLY A 149 16.94 3.25 -13.76
N VAL A 150 16.85 2.08 -14.39
CA VAL A 150 17.59 1.75 -15.61
C VAL A 150 16.70 2.09 -16.81
N VAL A 151 17.20 2.93 -17.71
CA VAL A 151 16.51 3.29 -18.96
C VAL A 151 16.69 2.18 -20.00
N ASP A 152 17.86 1.53 -19.98
CA ASP A 152 18.20 0.42 -20.85
C ASP A 152 19.21 -0.47 -20.11
N ALA A 153 18.83 -1.72 -19.88
CA ALA A 153 19.71 -2.70 -19.22
C ALA A 153 21.00 -2.98 -20.01
N ALA A 154 21.01 -2.72 -21.31
CA ALA A 154 22.19 -2.85 -22.16
C ALA A 154 23.13 -1.63 -22.08
N ALA A 155 22.63 -0.47 -21.68
CA ALA A 155 23.39 0.79 -21.72
C ALA A 155 24.06 1.15 -20.38
N CYS A 156 23.70 0.49 -19.28
CA CYS A 156 24.27 0.80 -17.97
C CYS A 156 24.98 -0.43 -17.40
N PRO A 157 26.32 -0.43 -17.34
CA PRO A 157 27.04 -1.52 -16.67
C PRO A 157 26.68 -1.52 -15.18
N VAL A 158 26.17 -2.66 -14.69
CA VAL A 158 25.88 -2.85 -13.27
C VAL A 158 27.18 -2.72 -12.47
N ARG A 159 27.26 -1.68 -11.62
CA ARG A 159 28.39 -1.49 -10.72
C ARG A 159 28.21 -2.31 -9.45
N GLN A 160 29.31 -2.71 -8.82
CA GLN A 160 29.23 -3.37 -7.52
C GLN A 160 28.63 -2.39 -6.50
N GLY A 161 27.56 -2.82 -5.79
CA GLY A 161 26.83 -2.00 -4.82
C GLY A 161 25.59 -1.28 -5.35
N ASP A 162 25.38 -1.21 -6.67
CA ASP A 162 24.19 -0.57 -7.26
C ASP A 162 22.86 -1.07 -6.67
N PRO A 163 22.63 -2.39 -6.41
CA PRO A 163 21.39 -2.84 -5.82
C PRO A 163 21.13 -2.27 -4.41
N LEU A 164 22.19 -2.08 -3.62
CA LEU A 164 22.08 -1.48 -2.29
C LEU A 164 21.76 0.01 -2.38
N ILE A 165 22.45 0.73 -3.25
CA ILE A 165 22.25 2.16 -3.47
C ILE A 165 20.83 2.41 -3.99
N CYS A 166 20.38 1.68 -5.02
CA CYS A 166 19.02 1.78 -5.55
C CYS A 166 17.96 1.48 -4.48
N ARG A 167 18.19 0.48 -3.63
CA ARG A 167 17.30 0.18 -2.52
C ARG A 167 17.21 1.35 -1.54
N MET A 168 18.33 1.94 -1.14
CA MET A 168 18.36 3.08 -0.23
C MET A 168 17.66 4.30 -0.84
N MET A 169 17.91 4.59 -2.11
CA MET A 169 17.24 5.68 -2.84
C MET A 169 15.72 5.45 -2.89
N ALA A 170 15.28 4.27 -3.31
CA ALA A 170 13.86 3.94 -3.38
C ALA A 170 13.19 3.97 -2.00
N THR A 171 13.88 3.51 -0.95
CA THR A 171 13.40 3.61 0.43
C THR A 171 13.22 5.07 0.82
N THR A 172 14.20 5.93 0.53
CA THR A 172 14.11 7.36 0.83
C THR A 172 12.92 8.01 0.12
N VAL A 173 12.74 7.75 -1.18
CA VAL A 173 11.60 8.29 -1.94
C VAL A 173 10.27 7.81 -1.37
N LEU A 174 10.13 6.50 -1.08
CA LEU A 174 8.93 5.96 -0.48
C LEU A 174 8.60 6.60 0.87
N LEU A 175 9.58 6.68 1.76
CA LEU A 175 9.38 7.28 3.09
C LEU A 175 9.03 8.76 2.99
N SER A 176 9.60 9.48 2.01
CA SER A 176 9.27 10.88 1.75
C SER A 176 7.84 11.04 1.22
N VAL A 177 7.36 10.14 0.36
CA VAL A 177 5.95 10.13 -0.09
C VAL A 177 5.00 9.90 1.08
N ILE A 178 5.30 8.93 1.94
CA ILE A 178 4.49 8.65 3.14
C ILE A 178 4.53 9.86 4.10
N ARG A 179 5.71 10.45 4.31
CA ARG A 179 5.86 11.64 5.16
C ARG A 179 5.06 12.82 4.62
N ALA A 180 5.16 13.10 3.32
CA ALA A 180 4.42 14.18 2.69
C ALA A 180 2.92 14.00 2.88
N TRP A 181 2.40 12.79 2.64
CA TRP A 181 1.01 12.44 2.88
C TRP A 181 0.61 12.61 4.36
N ALA A 182 1.41 12.11 5.28
CA ALA A 182 1.10 12.16 6.71
C ALA A 182 1.16 13.57 7.30
N ALA A 183 2.22 14.31 6.98
CA ALA A 183 2.48 15.63 7.56
C ALA A 183 1.49 16.71 7.07
N ASN A 184 0.88 16.50 5.90
CA ASN A 184 0.02 17.51 5.27
C ASN A 184 -1.49 17.24 5.43
N GLY A 185 -1.88 16.41 6.41
CA GLY A 185 -3.26 16.28 6.86
C GLY A 185 -4.09 15.20 6.18
N CYS A 186 -3.50 14.41 5.28
CA CYS A 186 -4.17 13.24 4.70
C CYS A 186 -4.28 12.05 5.66
N ALA A 187 -3.42 12.00 6.66
CA ALA A 187 -3.47 10.96 7.66
C ALA A 187 -4.69 11.15 8.57
N PRO A 188 -5.40 10.06 8.93
CA PRO A 188 -6.52 10.14 9.88
C PRO A 188 -6.07 10.72 11.22
N ALA A 189 -7.01 11.33 11.95
CA ALA A 189 -6.72 11.82 13.28
C ALA A 189 -6.15 10.68 14.16
N GLY A 190 -4.97 10.91 14.74
CA GLY A 190 -4.26 9.93 15.55
C GLY A 190 -3.32 8.99 14.79
N TRP A 191 -3.19 9.09 13.47
CA TRP A 191 -2.17 8.38 12.71
C TRP A 191 -0.75 8.88 13.12
N PRO A 192 0.26 8.05 13.29
CA PRO A 192 0.33 6.61 13.05
C PRO A 192 -0.03 5.75 14.27
N SER A 193 -0.91 6.20 15.10
CA SER A 193 -1.15 5.71 16.45
C SER A 193 -1.91 4.37 16.57
N LEU A 194 -1.62 3.41 15.71
CA LEU A 194 -1.64 2.04 16.23
C LEU A 194 -0.58 1.90 17.35
N SER A 195 0.52 2.67 17.32
CA SER A 195 1.63 2.62 18.28
C SER A 195 1.47 3.47 19.56
N LYS A 196 0.40 4.28 19.73
CA LYS A 196 0.10 4.91 21.02
C LYS A 196 -0.85 4.09 21.89
N ASP A 197 -1.34 2.98 21.36
CA ASP A 197 -2.20 2.08 22.09
C ASP A 197 -1.61 0.68 22.18
N PRO A 198 -0.72 0.43 23.15
CA PRO A 198 -0.09 -0.88 23.31
C PRO A 198 -1.09 -2.01 23.56
N PHE A 199 -2.35 -1.68 23.82
CA PHE A 199 -3.44 -2.66 23.91
C PHE A 199 -3.98 -3.03 22.54
N LEU A 200 -4.10 -2.06 21.62
CA LEU A 200 -4.50 -2.34 20.24
C LEU A 200 -3.38 -3.00 19.44
N ASP A 201 -2.12 -2.64 19.67
CA ASP A 201 -0.96 -3.29 19.05
C ASP A 201 -0.96 -4.79 19.33
N ARG A 202 -1.13 -5.19 20.60
CA ARG A 202 -1.25 -6.61 20.97
C ARG A 202 -2.40 -7.32 20.26
N VAL A 203 -3.51 -6.61 20.02
CA VAL A 203 -4.65 -7.18 19.31
C VAL A 203 -4.34 -7.37 17.84
N VAL A 204 -3.72 -6.39 17.21
CA VAL A 204 -3.30 -6.45 15.81
C VAL A 204 -2.28 -7.57 15.60
N ASP A 205 -1.26 -7.63 16.43
CA ASP A 205 -0.24 -8.70 16.38
C ASP A 205 -0.88 -10.09 16.53
N ALA A 206 -1.77 -10.27 17.51
CA ALA A 206 -2.46 -11.54 17.71
C ALA A 206 -3.32 -11.96 16.51
N ILE A 207 -3.96 -11.00 15.82
CA ILE A 207 -4.73 -11.29 14.59
C ILE A 207 -3.78 -11.73 13.46
N HIS A 208 -2.65 -11.06 13.29
CA HIS A 208 -1.67 -11.37 12.24
C HIS A 208 -0.96 -12.71 12.49
N GLU A 209 -0.61 -13.00 13.74
CA GLU A 209 0.01 -14.27 14.13
C GLU A 209 -0.94 -15.48 13.94
N GLN A 210 -2.23 -15.29 14.21
CA GLN A 210 -3.22 -16.36 14.17
C GLN A 210 -4.47 -15.94 13.40
N PRO A 211 -4.41 -15.69 12.09
CA PRO A 211 -5.56 -15.20 11.31
C PRO A 211 -6.73 -16.20 11.28
N GLY A 212 -6.43 -17.48 11.34
CA GLY A 212 -7.44 -18.56 11.34
C GLY A 212 -8.14 -18.79 12.66
N ARG A 213 -7.66 -18.18 13.75
CA ARG A 213 -8.32 -18.31 15.07
C ARG A 213 -9.71 -17.69 15.04
N ASP A 214 -10.66 -18.29 15.77
CA ASP A 214 -12.01 -17.75 15.94
C ASP A 214 -11.96 -16.42 16.73
N TRP A 215 -11.76 -15.32 16.02
CA TRP A 215 -11.69 -13.97 16.58
C TRP A 215 -13.10 -13.37 16.70
N THR A 216 -13.63 -13.36 17.91
CA THR A 216 -14.82 -12.57 18.26
C THR A 216 -14.41 -11.22 18.83
N VAL A 217 -15.31 -10.25 18.81
CA VAL A 217 -15.03 -8.92 19.40
C VAL A 217 -14.69 -9.03 20.89
N GLU A 218 -15.30 -9.98 21.58
CA GLU A 218 -15.05 -10.29 23.00
C GLU A 218 -13.63 -10.80 23.21
N ARG A 219 -13.17 -11.72 22.37
CA ARG A 219 -11.80 -12.27 22.44
C ARG A 219 -10.76 -11.22 22.13
N LEU A 220 -11.01 -10.39 21.12
CA LEU A 220 -10.12 -9.28 20.77
C LEU A 220 -10.06 -8.24 21.90
N ALA A 221 -11.20 -7.90 22.49
CA ALA A 221 -11.27 -7.00 23.64
C ALA A 221 -10.51 -7.55 24.85
N ALA A 222 -10.58 -8.86 25.10
CA ALA A 222 -9.83 -9.52 26.16
C ALA A 222 -8.31 -9.44 25.93
N VAL A 223 -7.83 -9.63 24.68
CA VAL A 223 -6.42 -9.45 24.32
C VAL A 223 -5.97 -8.01 24.58
N GLY A 224 -6.82 -7.04 24.24
CA GLY A 224 -6.57 -5.62 24.49
C GLY A 224 -6.82 -5.19 25.96
N ALA A 225 -7.20 -6.10 26.85
CA ALA A 225 -7.57 -5.79 28.24
C ALA A 225 -8.64 -4.68 28.38
N MET A 226 -9.65 -4.72 27.51
CA MET A 226 -10.73 -3.73 27.42
C MET A 226 -12.11 -4.38 27.54
N SER A 227 -13.13 -3.57 27.86
CA SER A 227 -14.51 -3.98 27.65
C SER A 227 -14.83 -4.05 26.15
N ARG A 228 -15.81 -4.89 25.77
CA ARG A 228 -16.22 -5.06 24.36
C ARG A 228 -16.58 -3.73 23.67
N SER A 229 -17.36 -2.89 24.35
CA SER A 229 -17.79 -1.60 23.78
C SER A 229 -16.64 -0.63 23.63
N ALA A 230 -15.81 -0.47 24.66
CA ALA A 230 -14.63 0.40 24.62
C ALA A 230 -13.63 -0.04 23.55
N PHE A 231 -13.40 -1.36 23.43
CA PHE A 231 -12.53 -1.91 22.39
C PHE A 231 -13.06 -1.62 20.97
N ALA A 232 -14.34 -1.93 20.71
CA ALA A 232 -14.91 -1.77 19.37
C ALA A 232 -14.88 -0.31 18.90
N GLU A 233 -15.21 0.64 19.80
CA GLU A 233 -15.15 2.06 19.49
C GLU A 233 -13.71 2.53 19.28
N ARG A 234 -12.81 2.21 20.19
CA ARG A 234 -11.39 2.59 20.15
C ARG A 234 -10.68 2.01 18.93
N PHE A 235 -10.95 0.73 18.62
CA PHE A 235 -10.43 0.08 17.42
C PHE A 235 -10.92 0.75 16.13
N ARG A 236 -12.23 1.07 16.07
CA ARG A 236 -12.80 1.76 14.90
C ARG A 236 -12.22 3.16 14.73
N LEU A 237 -11.98 3.89 15.81
CA LEU A 237 -11.34 5.21 15.75
C LEU A 237 -9.88 5.13 15.30
N ALA A 238 -9.14 4.13 15.80
CA ALA A 238 -7.71 3.97 15.48
C ALA A 238 -7.48 3.37 14.10
N VAL A 239 -8.28 2.37 13.69
CA VAL A 239 -8.08 1.57 12.48
C VAL A 239 -9.00 2.00 11.32
N GLY A 240 -9.97 2.86 11.60
CA GLY A 240 -10.93 3.36 10.60
C GLY A 240 -12.00 2.35 10.15
N ARG A 241 -12.02 1.14 10.74
CA ARG A 241 -12.95 0.05 10.38
C ARG A 241 -13.29 -0.84 11.57
N SER A 242 -14.31 -1.69 11.42
CA SER A 242 -14.69 -2.60 12.50
C SER A 242 -13.62 -3.69 12.73
N PRO A 243 -13.48 -4.22 13.97
CA PRO A 243 -12.59 -5.35 14.25
C PRO A 243 -12.87 -6.57 13.35
N ALA A 244 -14.14 -6.88 13.09
CA ALA A 244 -14.55 -8.00 12.25
C ALA A 244 -14.13 -7.83 10.77
N ASP A 245 -14.23 -6.60 10.25
CA ASP A 245 -13.77 -6.26 8.90
C ASP A 245 -12.26 -6.38 8.78
N TYR A 246 -11.54 -5.94 9.82
CA TYR A 246 -10.08 -6.05 9.89
C TYR A 246 -9.62 -7.52 9.90
N VAL A 247 -10.20 -8.36 10.75
CA VAL A 247 -9.92 -9.81 10.77
C VAL A 247 -10.18 -10.44 9.41
N THR A 248 -11.30 -10.07 8.77
CA THR A 248 -11.62 -10.58 7.43
C THR A 248 -10.57 -10.18 6.41
N GLU A 249 -10.09 -8.95 6.44
CA GLU A 249 -9.05 -8.48 5.54
C GLU A 249 -7.74 -9.24 5.73
N VAL A 250 -7.26 -9.37 6.97
CA VAL A 250 -6.04 -10.14 7.29
C VAL A 250 -6.15 -11.59 6.81
N ARG A 251 -7.33 -12.22 6.98
CA ARG A 251 -7.60 -13.56 6.44
C ARG A 251 -7.51 -13.61 4.92
N ILE A 252 -8.09 -12.64 4.23
CA ILE A 252 -8.05 -12.62 2.75
C ILE A 252 -6.63 -12.41 2.26
N ASP A 253 -5.83 -11.58 2.90
CA ASP A 253 -4.44 -11.36 2.52
C ASP A 253 -3.56 -12.60 2.81
N ALA A 254 -3.80 -13.30 3.91
CA ALA A 254 -3.20 -14.61 4.15
C ALA A 254 -3.62 -15.63 3.08
N ALA A 255 -4.92 -15.66 2.72
CA ALA A 255 -5.43 -16.55 1.69
C ALA A 255 -4.77 -16.34 0.33
N LYS A 256 -4.56 -15.09 -0.08
CA LYS A 256 -3.87 -14.78 -1.35
C LYS A 256 -2.48 -15.40 -1.39
N ARG A 257 -1.68 -15.25 -0.32
CA ARG A 257 -0.34 -15.83 -0.23
C ARG A 257 -0.36 -17.36 -0.29
N MET A 258 -1.27 -17.99 0.45
CA MET A 258 -1.39 -19.45 0.50
C MET A 258 -1.82 -20.03 -0.85
N LEU A 259 -2.76 -19.37 -1.54
CA LEU A 259 -3.21 -19.77 -2.87
C LEU A 259 -2.10 -19.59 -3.93
N GLN A 260 -1.31 -18.53 -3.84
CA GLN A 260 -0.14 -18.30 -4.70
C GLN A 260 0.95 -19.36 -4.47
N ALA A 261 1.09 -19.83 -3.23
CA ALA A 261 1.97 -20.95 -2.87
C ALA A 261 1.42 -22.33 -3.30
N GLY A 262 0.29 -22.37 -4.03
CA GLY A 262 -0.28 -23.59 -4.60
C GLY A 262 -1.22 -24.38 -3.68
N GLN A 263 -1.53 -23.87 -2.49
CA GLN A 263 -2.46 -24.57 -1.58
C GLN A 263 -3.86 -24.71 -2.18
N SER A 264 -4.58 -25.76 -1.79
CA SER A 264 -5.95 -25.97 -2.23
C SER A 264 -6.92 -24.99 -1.55
N VAL A 265 -7.99 -24.62 -2.24
CA VAL A 265 -9.02 -23.72 -1.71
C VAL A 265 -9.59 -24.23 -0.37
N SER A 266 -9.86 -25.54 -0.27
CA SER A 266 -10.40 -26.15 0.96
C SER A 266 -9.38 -26.19 2.10
N SER A 267 -8.08 -26.32 1.81
CA SER A 267 -7.03 -26.22 2.83
C SER A 267 -6.97 -24.81 3.40
N VAL A 268 -6.90 -23.81 2.52
CA VAL A 268 -6.87 -22.39 2.89
C VAL A 268 -8.11 -21.97 3.68
N SER A 269 -9.30 -22.37 3.23
CA SER A 269 -10.58 -22.11 3.92
C SER A 269 -10.55 -22.60 5.37
N ARG A 270 -10.10 -23.83 5.57
CA ARG A 270 -10.03 -24.47 6.89
C ARG A 270 -8.97 -23.83 7.78
N GLU A 271 -7.78 -23.58 7.24
CA GLU A 271 -6.66 -22.99 7.98
C GLU A 271 -6.96 -21.56 8.44
N LEU A 272 -7.75 -20.83 7.64
CA LEU A 272 -8.18 -19.48 7.98
C LEU A 272 -9.49 -19.41 8.78
N GLY A 273 -9.98 -20.56 9.27
CA GLY A 273 -11.09 -20.62 10.21
C GLY A 273 -12.46 -20.29 9.62
N TYR A 274 -12.66 -20.54 8.32
CA TYR A 274 -13.98 -20.45 7.72
C TYR A 274 -14.78 -21.75 7.96
N ALA A 275 -16.06 -21.58 8.28
CA ALA A 275 -16.95 -22.71 8.54
C ALA A 275 -17.25 -23.53 7.28
N SER A 276 -17.13 -22.94 6.09
CA SER A 276 -17.32 -23.62 4.80
C SER A 276 -16.55 -22.97 3.67
N ASP A 277 -16.25 -23.76 2.64
CA ASP A 277 -15.57 -23.27 1.43
C ASP A 277 -16.41 -22.25 0.66
N GLU A 278 -17.76 -22.36 0.72
CA GLU A 278 -18.65 -21.38 0.12
C GLU A 278 -18.61 -20.03 0.87
N GLY A 279 -18.56 -20.09 2.22
CA GLY A 279 -18.43 -18.90 3.06
C GLY A 279 -17.12 -18.16 2.77
N PHE A 280 -16.02 -18.91 2.68
CA PHE A 280 -14.73 -18.40 2.28
C PHE A 280 -14.76 -17.79 0.87
N SER A 281 -15.28 -18.53 -0.12
CA SER A 281 -15.32 -18.08 -1.51
C SER A 281 -16.12 -16.79 -1.68
N ARG A 282 -17.24 -16.64 -0.96
CA ARG A 282 -18.03 -15.41 -0.95
C ARG A 282 -17.26 -14.23 -0.33
N ALA A 283 -16.59 -14.44 0.80
CA ALA A 283 -15.79 -13.42 1.46
C ALA A 283 -14.61 -12.99 0.57
N PHE A 284 -13.90 -13.95 -0.02
CA PHE A 284 -12.78 -13.73 -0.90
C PHE A 284 -13.20 -12.93 -2.15
N ARG A 285 -14.28 -13.38 -2.84
CA ARG A 285 -14.79 -12.69 -4.03
C ARG A 285 -15.27 -11.27 -3.72
N ARG A 286 -15.93 -11.05 -2.59
CA ARG A 286 -16.38 -9.71 -2.19
C ARG A 286 -15.22 -8.75 -2.00
N ARG A 287 -14.05 -9.24 -1.56
CA ARG A 287 -12.86 -8.41 -1.28
C ARG A 287 -11.91 -8.29 -2.46
N THR A 288 -11.87 -9.28 -3.37
CA THR A 288 -10.89 -9.36 -4.46
C THR A 288 -11.51 -9.25 -5.86
N GLY A 289 -12.83 -9.28 -5.96
CA GLY A 289 -13.54 -9.37 -7.24
C GLY A 289 -13.50 -10.75 -7.90
N MET A 290 -12.60 -11.64 -7.47
CA MET A 290 -12.33 -12.95 -8.07
C MET A 290 -12.65 -14.11 -7.13
N THR A 291 -12.89 -15.30 -7.69
CA THR A 291 -12.99 -16.51 -6.87
C THR A 291 -11.59 -16.99 -6.43
N PRO A 292 -11.47 -17.71 -5.28
CA PRO A 292 -10.19 -18.27 -4.86
C PRO A 292 -9.52 -19.16 -5.91
N SER A 293 -10.32 -19.94 -6.64
CA SER A 293 -9.83 -20.82 -7.70
C SER A 293 -9.28 -20.04 -8.89
N SER A 294 -9.98 -18.97 -9.32
CA SER A 294 -9.50 -18.07 -10.38
C SER A 294 -8.22 -17.34 -9.95
N TRP A 295 -8.19 -16.87 -8.70
CA TRP A 295 -7.01 -16.22 -8.13
C TRP A 295 -5.79 -17.16 -8.18
N ARG A 296 -5.95 -18.40 -7.71
CA ARG A 296 -4.88 -19.41 -7.74
C ARG A 296 -4.39 -19.67 -9.16
N ALA A 297 -5.31 -19.85 -10.13
CA ALA A 297 -4.95 -20.13 -11.52
C ALA A 297 -4.16 -18.98 -12.17
N SER A 298 -4.50 -17.72 -11.84
CA SER A 298 -3.86 -16.55 -12.44
C SER A 298 -2.58 -16.08 -11.73
N HIS A 299 -2.34 -16.52 -10.48
CA HIS A 299 -1.25 -16.04 -9.64
C HIS A 299 -0.37 -17.16 -9.07
N SER A 300 -0.53 -18.42 -9.51
CA SER A 300 0.32 -19.52 -9.03
C SER A 300 1.77 -19.28 -9.44
N LEU A 301 2.67 -19.31 -8.47
CA LEU A 301 4.12 -19.21 -8.66
C LEU A 301 4.75 -20.56 -9.06
N VAL A 302 3.94 -21.64 -9.02
CA VAL A 302 4.37 -23.00 -9.39
C VAL A 302 3.92 -23.24 -10.83
N PRO A 303 4.84 -23.45 -11.80
CA PRO A 303 4.46 -23.90 -13.13
C PRO A 303 3.79 -25.27 -13.03
N ALA A 304 2.73 -25.47 -13.82
CA ALA A 304 1.99 -26.72 -13.92
C ALA A 304 2.83 -27.85 -14.50
#